data_94173427461942b8ea9f95adbc46c2f9
#
_entry.id   94173427461942b8ea9f95adbc46c2f9
#
_cell.length_a   1.000
_cell.length_b   1.000
_cell.length_c   1.000
_cell.angle_alpha   90.00
_cell.angle_beta   90.00
_cell.angle_gamma   90.00
#
_symmetry.space_group_name_H-M   'P 1'
#
loop_
_entity.id
_entity.type
_entity.pdbx_description
1 polymer ?
#
loop_
_entity_poly.entity_id
_entity_poly.type
_entity_poly.pdbx_seq_one_letter_code
_entity_poly.pdbx_strand_id
1 'polypeptide(L)'
;MYVLGSIYVSIRRNRLCKDDSYIEIDNKKDCKRAAEKIGVPFGSTETKKGYPKGCYVNGAVFFNTHSVGSKQKQSTPLCIAHGNPQLLTIQI
;
A
#
# COMPACT_ATOMS: atom_id res chain seq x y z
N MET A 1 -18.13 19.22 -1.23
CA MET A 1 -17.91 18.08 -0.36
C MET A 1 -16.71 17.28 -0.84
N TYR A 2 -16.03 16.65 0.05
CA TYR A 2 -14.85 15.87 -0.27
C TYR A 2 -14.98 14.46 0.27
N VAL A 3 -14.14 13.58 -0.24
CA VAL A 3 -14.14 12.18 0.16
C VAL A 3 -13.08 11.96 1.21
N LEU A 4 -13.47 11.32 2.31
CA LEU A 4 -12.55 11.02 3.39
C LEU A 4 -11.92 9.64 3.29
N GLY A 5 -12.20 8.92 2.24
CA GLY A 5 -11.64 7.60 2.06
C GLY A 5 -10.13 7.60 1.93
N SER A 6 -9.55 6.46 2.18
CA SER A 6 -8.12 6.29 2.01
C SER A 6 -7.73 6.51 0.56
N ILE A 7 -6.57 7.11 0.36
CA ILE A 7 -5.99 7.28 -0.95
C ILE A 7 -4.84 6.29 -1.07
N TYR A 8 -4.96 5.36 -1.99
CA TYR A 8 -3.94 4.34 -2.19
C TYR A 8 -2.97 4.80 -3.26
N VAL A 9 -1.68 4.62 -2.98
CA VAL A 9 -0.62 5.00 -3.91
C VAL A 9 0.35 3.85 -4.07
N SER A 10 0.89 3.69 -5.27
CA SER A 10 2.02 2.80 -5.48
C SER A 10 3.27 3.67 -5.49
N ILE A 11 4.26 3.23 -4.76
CA ILE A 11 5.53 3.95 -4.72
C ILE A 11 6.54 3.20 -5.58
N ARG A 12 7.81 3.57 -5.51
CA ARG A 12 8.82 2.92 -6.35
C ARG A 12 9.18 1.55 -5.81
N ARG A 13 9.69 0.70 -6.70
CA ARG A 13 10.22 -0.60 -6.30
C ARG A 13 11.38 -0.43 -5.33
N ASN A 14 11.64 -1.48 -4.56
CA ASN A 14 12.77 -1.54 -3.63
C ASN A 14 12.70 -0.48 -2.55
N ARG A 15 11.48 -0.17 -2.09
CA ARG A 15 11.26 0.78 -1.01
C ARG A 15 10.20 0.26 -0.07
N LEU A 16 10.03 0.94 1.04
CA LEU A 16 8.94 0.70 1.99
C LEU A 16 8.10 1.96 2.07
N CYS A 17 6.85 1.80 2.47
CA CYS A 17 5.95 2.96 2.57
C CYS A 17 6.54 4.07 3.42
N LYS A 18 7.16 3.71 4.54
CA LYS A 18 7.75 4.69 5.44
C LYS A 18 8.89 5.49 4.82
N ASP A 19 9.55 4.94 3.80
CA ASP A 19 10.66 5.63 3.16
C ASP A 19 10.19 6.91 2.46
N ASP A 20 8.94 6.94 2.06
CA ASP A 20 8.36 8.10 1.40
C ASP A 20 7.29 8.78 2.25
N SER A 21 7.32 8.49 3.54
CA SER A 21 6.37 9.07 4.50
C SER A 21 4.92 8.70 4.25
N TYR A 22 4.70 7.52 3.69
CA TYR A 22 3.36 6.99 3.51
C TYR A 22 3.04 5.96 4.58
N ILE A 23 1.75 5.66 4.72
CA ILE A 23 1.26 4.71 5.69
C ILE A 23 1.16 3.34 5.04
N GLU A 24 1.61 2.33 5.76
CA GLU A 24 1.51 0.96 5.32
C GLU A 24 0.06 0.49 5.39
N ILE A 25 -0.37 -0.26 4.38
CA ILE A 25 -1.69 -0.90 4.42
C ILE A 25 -1.59 -2.10 5.36
N ASP A 26 -2.38 -2.10 6.41
CA ASP A 26 -2.25 -3.08 7.48
C ASP A 26 -3.35 -4.13 7.51
N ASN A 27 -4.19 -4.19 6.49
CA ASN A 27 -5.23 -5.20 6.44
C ASN A 27 -5.52 -5.62 5.01
N LYS A 28 -6.01 -6.86 4.88
CA LYS A 28 -6.27 -7.47 3.59
C LYS A 28 -7.34 -6.73 2.80
N LYS A 29 -8.36 -6.25 3.46
CA LYS A 29 -9.47 -5.57 2.81
C LYS A 29 -8.97 -4.33 2.05
N ASP A 30 -8.16 -3.52 2.70
CA ASP A 30 -7.61 -2.34 2.07
C ASP A 30 -6.61 -2.70 0.98
N CYS A 31 -5.87 -3.78 1.17
CA CYS A 31 -4.95 -4.25 0.14
C CYS A 31 -5.71 -4.65 -1.12
N LYS A 32 -6.85 -5.32 -0.97
CA LYS A 32 -7.69 -5.67 -2.11
C LYS A 32 -8.26 -4.44 -2.80
N ARG A 33 -8.65 -3.44 -2.02
CA ARG A 33 -9.14 -2.18 -2.59
C ARG A 33 -8.04 -1.45 -3.37
N ALA A 34 -6.84 -1.45 -2.83
CA ALA A 34 -5.71 -0.87 -3.54
C ALA A 34 -5.45 -1.58 -4.85
N ALA A 35 -5.55 -2.91 -4.85
CA ALA A 35 -5.40 -3.70 -6.07
C ALA A 35 -6.42 -3.28 -7.12
N GLU A 36 -7.67 -3.12 -6.72
CA GLU A 36 -8.71 -2.67 -7.63
C GLU A 36 -8.40 -1.29 -8.21
N LYS A 37 -7.92 -0.40 -7.37
CA LYS A 37 -7.60 0.97 -7.81
C LYS A 37 -6.54 1.00 -8.88
N ILE A 38 -5.53 0.15 -8.79
CA ILE A 38 -4.45 0.16 -9.77
C ILE A 38 -4.68 -0.83 -10.91
N GLY A 39 -5.77 -1.61 -10.84
CA GLY A 39 -6.11 -2.52 -11.92
C GLY A 39 -5.24 -3.76 -11.97
N VAL A 40 -4.69 -4.19 -10.84
CA VAL A 40 -3.85 -5.40 -10.76
C VAL A 40 -4.57 -6.44 -9.91
N PRO A 41 -4.62 -7.70 -10.35
CA PRO A 41 -5.32 -8.73 -9.58
C PRO A 41 -4.71 -8.96 -8.22
N PHE A 42 -5.56 -9.20 -7.23
CA PHE A 42 -5.09 -9.63 -5.91
C PHE A 42 -4.73 -11.11 -5.97
N GLY A 43 -3.51 -11.45 -5.60
CA GLY A 43 -3.04 -12.83 -5.63
C GLY A 43 -3.37 -13.59 -4.37
N SER A 44 -2.75 -13.22 -3.26
CA SER A 44 -2.95 -13.95 -2.02
C SER A 44 -2.42 -13.19 -0.83
N THR A 45 -2.77 -13.70 0.35
CA THR A 45 -2.14 -13.30 1.62
C THR A 45 -0.97 -14.24 1.86
N GLU A 46 0.10 -13.70 2.36
CA GLU A 46 1.32 -14.47 2.60
C GLU A 46 2.05 -13.98 3.84
N THR A 47 3.08 -14.70 4.24
CA THR A 47 3.94 -14.29 5.35
C THR A 47 5.37 -14.52 4.90
N LYS A 48 6.01 -13.49 4.37
CA LYS A 48 7.34 -13.62 3.77
C LYS A 48 8.27 -12.53 4.29
N LYS A 49 9.36 -12.97 4.90
CA LYS A 49 10.35 -12.07 5.48
C LYS A 49 11.04 -11.20 4.43
N GLY A 50 11.29 -11.74 3.26
CA GLY A 50 12.05 -11.05 2.22
C GLY A 50 11.24 -10.12 1.33
N TYR A 51 10.00 -9.83 1.69
CA TYR A 51 9.12 -8.98 0.92
C TYR A 51 8.52 -7.89 1.80
N PRO A 52 8.04 -6.80 1.21
CA PRO A 52 7.48 -5.72 2.01
C PRO A 52 6.31 -6.20 2.87
N LYS A 53 6.30 -5.76 4.10
CA LYS A 53 5.15 -5.96 4.95
C LYS A 53 3.98 -5.14 4.42
N GLY A 54 2.78 -5.66 4.55
CA GLY A 54 1.59 -4.98 4.05
C GLY A 54 1.31 -5.33 2.61
N CYS A 55 0.87 -4.38 1.84
CA CYS A 55 0.39 -4.59 0.48
C CYS A 55 1.48 -4.25 -0.54
N TYR A 56 1.71 -5.12 -1.50
CA TYR A 56 2.70 -4.82 -2.54
C TYR A 56 2.35 -5.52 -3.84
N VAL A 57 2.94 -5.03 -4.92
CA VAL A 57 2.75 -5.57 -6.27
C VAL A 57 4.04 -6.24 -6.74
N ASN A 58 3.90 -7.46 -7.21
CA ASN A 58 4.97 -8.17 -7.92
C ASN A 58 4.29 -9.19 -8.83
N GLY A 59 3.88 -8.74 -10.04
CA GLY A 59 3.07 -9.52 -10.94
C GLY A 59 1.60 -9.56 -10.56
N ALA A 60 1.30 -9.67 -9.27
CA ALA A 60 -0.03 -9.57 -8.70
C ALA A 60 0.11 -8.78 -7.41
N VAL A 61 -1.01 -8.48 -6.77
CA VAL A 61 -0.98 -7.80 -5.47
C VAL A 61 -1.02 -8.86 -4.39
N PHE A 62 -0.16 -8.69 -3.38
CA PHE A 62 -0.09 -9.59 -2.23
C PHE A 62 -0.21 -8.80 -0.94
N PHE A 63 -0.80 -9.43 0.06
CA PHE A 63 -0.83 -8.88 1.40
C PHE A 63 0.09 -9.70 2.28
N ASN A 64 1.18 -9.10 2.73
CA ASN A 64 2.20 -9.80 3.50
C ASN A 64 2.03 -9.50 4.99
N THR A 65 1.74 -10.55 5.76
CA THR A 65 1.48 -10.42 7.20
C THR A 65 2.74 -10.55 8.05
N HIS A 66 3.91 -10.68 7.44
CA HIS A 66 5.14 -10.74 8.22
C HIS A 66 5.28 -9.50 9.09
N SER A 67 5.69 -9.68 10.33
CA SER A 67 5.72 -8.58 11.31
C SER A 67 6.69 -7.46 10.95
N VAL A 68 7.73 -7.75 10.20
CA VAL A 68 8.74 -6.76 9.83
C VAL A 68 8.80 -6.59 8.32
N GLY A 69 8.94 -7.68 7.57
CA GLY A 69 9.13 -7.63 6.13
C GLY A 69 10.44 -6.95 5.75
N SER A 70 10.60 -6.69 4.48
CA SER A 70 11.76 -5.93 3.98
C SER A 70 11.46 -5.44 2.58
N LYS A 71 12.17 -4.41 2.15
CA LYS A 71 12.08 -3.98 0.76
C LYS A 71 12.68 -5.05 -0.15
N GLN A 72 12.16 -5.12 -1.36
CA GLN A 72 12.56 -6.12 -2.33
C GLN A 72 12.63 -5.45 -3.70
N LYS A 73 13.68 -5.75 -4.44
CA LYS A 73 14.02 -5.03 -5.67
C LYS A 73 12.91 -5.00 -6.72
N GLN A 74 12.10 -6.04 -6.77
CA GLN A 74 11.07 -6.16 -7.81
C GLN A 74 9.67 -5.93 -7.28
N SER A 75 9.54 -5.56 -6.01
CA SER A 75 8.25 -5.35 -5.39
C SER A 75 7.98 -3.87 -5.19
N THR A 76 6.79 -3.47 -5.58
CA THR A 76 6.33 -2.09 -5.46
C THR A 76 5.31 -2.02 -4.33
N PRO A 77 5.63 -1.38 -3.21
CA PRO A 77 4.66 -1.26 -2.13
C PRO A 77 3.45 -0.44 -2.54
N LEU A 78 2.29 -0.86 -2.05
CA LEU A 78 1.06 -0.09 -2.13
C LEU A 78 0.82 0.49 -0.75
N CYS A 79 0.63 1.79 -0.69
CA CYS A 79 0.59 2.52 0.57
C CYS A 79 -0.66 3.38 0.63
N ILE A 80 -0.93 3.91 1.81
CA ILE A 80 -1.97 4.90 2.01
C ILE A 80 -1.26 6.25 2.10
N ALA A 81 -1.64 7.17 1.24
CA ALA A 81 -1.14 8.53 1.36
C ALA A 81 -1.68 9.13 2.65
N HIS A 82 -0.85 9.91 3.33
CA HIS A 82 -1.32 10.64 4.49
C HIS A 82 -2.50 11.49 4.09
N GLY A 83 -3.64 11.19 4.67
CA GLY A 83 -4.75 12.09 4.55
C GLY A 83 -4.36 13.35 5.27
N ASN A 84 -3.97 14.35 4.53
CA ASN A 84 -3.68 15.63 5.13
C ASN A 84 -5.00 16.34 5.39
N PRO A 85 -5.44 16.42 6.65
CA PRO A 85 -6.72 17.05 6.94
C PRO A 85 -6.83 18.47 6.41
N GLN A 86 -5.71 19.15 6.31
CA GLN A 86 -5.70 20.50 5.79
C GLN A 86 -6.04 20.54 4.32
N LEU A 87 -5.55 19.57 3.57
CA LEU A 87 -5.91 19.51 2.15
C LEU A 87 -7.39 19.25 1.97
N LEU A 88 -7.93 18.37 2.80
CA LEU A 88 -9.36 18.10 2.74
C LEU A 88 -10.17 19.34 3.06
N THR A 89 -9.70 20.12 4.00
CA THR A 89 -10.36 21.34 4.40
C THR A 89 -10.31 22.39 3.29
N ILE A 90 -9.18 22.48 2.65
CA ILE A 90 -9.00 23.47 1.58
C ILE A 90 -9.96 23.24 0.42
N GLN A 91 -10.34 22.03 0.22
CA GLN A 91 -11.22 21.70 -0.91
C GLN A 91 -12.67 22.07 -0.68
N ILE A 92 -12.98 22.46 0.48
CA ILE A 92 -14.31 22.93 0.79
C ILE A 92 -14.50 24.36 0.35
#